data_2ebd0980eb3f4d1f27e939cb4e726732
#
_entry.id   2ebd0980eb3f4d1f27e939cb4e726732
#
_cell.length_a   1.000
_cell.length_b   1.000
_cell.length_c   1.000
_cell.angle_alpha   90.00
_cell.angle_beta   90.00
_cell.angle_gamma   90.00
#
_symmetry.space_group_name_H-M   'P 1'
#
loop_
_entity.id
_entity.type
_entity.pdbx_description
1 polymer ?
#
loop_
_entity_poly.entity_id
_entity_poly.type
_entity_poly.pdbx_seq_one_letter_code
_entity_poly.pdbx_strand_id
1 'polypeptide(L)'
;QRYAMAFISAAYFGYPAEKLKTIGITGTKGKTTTTYMVKSILENAGYKVGLIGTIEAIIGDKVIPAKNTTPESYVIQEYFHEMAEAGCDCVVMEVSSQGLMLHRTQGFVFDFGIFTNIEPDHIGPNEHKDFDDYLRCKSLLLKQCKVGIVNRDDEHFEKIIEGHTCSLETYGFSPEADLRAEDAKLVGGKGYLGISYHLKGLLDF
;
A
#
# COMPACT_ATOMS: atom_id res chain seq x y z
N GLN A 1 16.21 -13.75 -12.20
CA GLN A 1 15.53 -13.30 -13.44
C GLN A 1 14.50 -12.22 -13.14
N ARG A 2 13.47 -12.42 -12.28
CA ARG A 2 12.41 -11.44 -11.98
C ARG A 2 12.95 -10.12 -11.43
N TYR A 3 13.94 -10.15 -10.54
CA TYR A 3 14.60 -8.95 -10.03
C TYR A 3 15.19 -8.09 -11.16
N ALA A 4 15.97 -8.69 -12.04
CA ALA A 4 16.56 -7.98 -13.19
C ALA A 4 15.49 -7.44 -14.14
N MET A 5 14.42 -8.22 -14.39
CA MET A 5 13.29 -7.79 -15.24
C MET A 5 12.63 -6.52 -14.70
N ALA A 6 12.49 -6.37 -13.39
CA ALA A 6 11.89 -5.18 -12.81
C ALA A 6 12.69 -3.91 -13.12
N PHE A 7 14.03 -3.97 -13.02
CA PHE A 7 14.89 -2.82 -13.36
C PHE A 7 14.95 -2.54 -14.87
N ILE A 8 14.98 -3.60 -15.69
CA ILE A 8 14.93 -3.46 -17.15
C ILE A 8 13.61 -2.82 -17.58
N SER A 9 12.47 -3.23 -16.98
CA SER A 9 11.17 -2.63 -17.28
C SER A 9 11.11 -1.17 -16.84
N ALA A 10 11.62 -0.83 -15.65
CA ALA A 10 11.68 0.56 -15.21
C ALA A 10 12.49 1.44 -16.17
N ALA A 11 13.65 0.97 -16.61
CA ALA A 11 14.49 1.68 -17.58
C ALA A 11 13.83 1.78 -18.96
N TYR A 12 13.18 0.70 -19.43
CA TYR A 12 12.47 0.67 -20.70
C TYR A 12 11.37 1.73 -20.79
N PHE A 13 10.60 1.92 -19.72
CA PHE A 13 9.54 2.93 -19.63
C PHE A 13 10.05 4.31 -19.14
N GLY A 14 11.35 4.52 -18.99
CA GLY A 14 11.95 5.79 -18.59
C GLY A 14 11.67 6.18 -17.15
N TYR A 15 11.70 5.20 -16.23
CA TYR A 15 11.52 5.37 -14.77
C TYR A 15 10.23 6.13 -14.40
N PRO A 16 9.06 5.68 -14.83
CA PRO A 16 7.81 6.43 -14.69
C PRO A 16 7.40 6.66 -13.23
N ALA A 17 7.84 5.83 -12.29
CA ALA A 17 7.60 6.01 -10.86
C ALA A 17 8.18 7.34 -10.33
N GLU A 18 9.21 7.91 -10.97
CA GLU A 18 9.79 9.20 -10.57
C GLU A 18 8.87 10.39 -10.89
N LYS A 19 7.90 10.20 -11.78
CA LYS A 19 6.91 11.21 -12.20
C LYS A 19 5.63 11.16 -11.34
N LEU A 20 5.48 10.18 -10.46
CA LEU A 20 4.29 9.93 -9.67
C LEU A 20 4.65 9.89 -8.18
N LYS A 21 3.72 10.30 -7.31
CA LYS A 21 3.78 9.93 -5.90
C LYS A 21 3.24 8.51 -5.74
N THR A 22 4.07 7.59 -5.28
CA THR A 22 3.75 6.17 -5.22
C THR A 22 3.41 5.74 -3.80
N ILE A 23 2.23 5.15 -3.62
CA ILE A 23 1.70 4.70 -2.33
C ILE A 23 1.43 3.20 -2.42
N GLY A 24 2.19 2.40 -1.68
CA GLY A 24 2.01 0.95 -1.59
C GLY A 24 1.27 0.57 -0.31
N ILE A 25 0.26 -0.31 -0.42
CA ILE A 25 -0.54 -0.75 0.73
C ILE A 25 -0.46 -2.27 0.86
N THR A 26 0.07 -2.74 1.98
CA THR A 26 0.12 -4.17 2.31
C THR A 26 -0.65 -4.46 3.61
N GLY A 27 -0.89 -5.73 3.86
CA GLY A 27 -1.59 -6.27 5.03
C GLY A 27 -2.30 -7.56 4.69
N THR A 28 -2.81 -8.28 5.66
CA THR A 28 -3.62 -9.47 5.42
C THR A 28 -4.99 -9.06 4.91
N LYS A 29 -5.65 -8.16 5.61
CA LYS A 29 -7.02 -7.67 5.30
C LYS A 29 -7.06 -6.17 5.09
N GLY A 30 -8.10 -5.70 4.43
CA GLY A 30 -8.39 -4.28 4.28
C GLY A 30 -7.59 -3.54 3.19
N LYS A 31 -6.66 -4.18 2.48
CA LYS A 31 -5.88 -3.54 1.41
C LYS A 31 -6.76 -2.81 0.40
N THR A 32 -7.70 -3.52 -0.22
CA THR A 32 -8.60 -2.95 -1.23
C THR A 32 -9.39 -1.78 -0.68
N THR A 33 -10.02 -1.94 0.50
CA THR A 33 -10.79 -0.86 1.13
C THR A 33 -9.90 0.36 1.38
N THR A 34 -8.73 0.17 1.98
CA THR A 34 -7.79 1.26 2.28
C THR A 34 -7.31 1.94 0.99
N THR A 35 -7.04 1.16 -0.08
CA THR A 35 -6.62 1.69 -1.37
C THR A 35 -7.66 2.63 -1.97
N TYR A 36 -8.94 2.23 -1.97
CA TYR A 36 -10.02 3.09 -2.44
C TYR A 36 -10.29 4.29 -1.54
N MET A 37 -10.16 4.15 -0.22
CA MET A 37 -10.27 5.27 0.73
C MET A 37 -9.17 6.31 0.51
N VAL A 38 -7.91 5.87 0.42
CA VAL A 38 -6.78 6.77 0.15
C VAL A 38 -6.95 7.47 -1.20
N LYS A 39 -7.35 6.72 -2.25
CA LYS A 39 -7.66 7.29 -3.57
C LYS A 39 -8.71 8.39 -3.44
N SER A 40 -9.84 8.10 -2.79
CA SER A 40 -10.94 9.06 -2.62
C SER A 40 -10.52 10.32 -1.85
N ILE A 41 -9.73 10.18 -0.78
CA ILE A 41 -9.21 11.31 -0.01
C ILE A 41 -8.33 12.20 -0.88
N LEU A 42 -7.40 11.61 -1.64
CA LEU A 42 -6.50 12.35 -2.51
C LEU A 42 -7.25 13.05 -3.66
N GLU A 43 -8.25 12.38 -4.26
CA GLU A 43 -9.08 13.00 -5.29
C GLU A 43 -9.91 14.18 -4.76
N ASN A 44 -10.46 14.07 -3.55
CA ASN A 44 -11.14 15.18 -2.88
C ASN A 44 -10.19 16.34 -2.55
N ALA A 45 -8.89 16.06 -2.40
CA ALA A 45 -7.86 17.08 -2.23
C ALA A 45 -7.38 17.69 -3.57
N GLY A 46 -7.94 17.25 -4.70
CA GLY A 46 -7.66 17.80 -6.04
C GLY A 46 -6.58 17.07 -6.83
N TYR A 47 -6.06 15.94 -6.34
CA TYR A 47 -5.07 15.14 -7.06
C TYR A 47 -5.73 14.19 -8.07
N LYS A 48 -5.09 13.95 -9.21
CA LYS A 48 -5.48 12.89 -10.14
C LYS A 48 -4.78 11.58 -9.76
N VAL A 49 -5.56 10.57 -9.39
CA VAL A 49 -5.06 9.35 -8.74
C VAL A 49 -5.23 8.12 -9.62
N GLY A 50 -4.13 7.45 -9.94
CA GLY A 50 -4.12 6.10 -10.48
C GLY A 50 -4.33 5.05 -9.38
N LEU A 51 -4.85 3.89 -9.74
CA LEU A 51 -5.04 2.76 -8.83
C LEU A 51 -4.57 1.46 -9.47
N ILE A 52 -3.93 0.59 -8.67
CA ILE A 52 -3.63 -0.79 -9.04
C ILE A 52 -4.07 -1.69 -7.87
N GLY A 53 -5.02 -2.58 -8.09
CA GLY A 53 -5.57 -3.40 -7.01
C GLY A 53 -6.15 -4.73 -7.43
N THR A 54 -6.77 -5.40 -6.49
CA THR A 54 -7.36 -6.73 -6.66
C THR A 54 -8.54 -6.73 -7.64
N ILE A 55 -9.30 -5.64 -7.69
CA ILE A 55 -10.49 -5.53 -8.54
C ILE A 55 -10.09 -5.07 -9.94
N GLU A 56 -9.30 -4.00 -10.02
CA GLU A 56 -9.02 -3.30 -11.27
C GLU A 56 -7.74 -2.45 -11.18
N ALA A 57 -7.28 -1.98 -12.32
CA ALA A 57 -6.37 -0.85 -12.44
C ALA A 57 -7.11 0.34 -13.08
N ILE A 58 -6.91 1.54 -12.51
CA ILE A 58 -7.51 2.79 -13.00
C ILE A 58 -6.38 3.70 -13.46
N ILE A 59 -6.39 4.08 -14.75
CA ILE A 59 -5.37 4.89 -15.40
C ILE A 59 -6.08 6.08 -16.09
N GLY A 60 -6.13 7.23 -15.40
CA GLY A 60 -7.00 8.32 -15.87
C GLY A 60 -8.45 7.86 -15.98
N ASP A 61 -9.00 7.91 -17.18
CA ASP A 61 -10.38 7.47 -17.46
C ASP A 61 -10.48 5.98 -17.85
N LYS A 62 -9.35 5.29 -18.02
CA LYS A 62 -9.28 3.89 -18.42
C LYS A 62 -9.37 2.99 -17.20
N VAL A 63 -10.26 2.00 -17.24
CA VAL A 63 -10.43 0.96 -16.21
C VAL A 63 -10.11 -0.39 -16.81
N ILE A 64 -9.21 -1.14 -16.16
CA ILE A 64 -8.74 -2.45 -16.63
C ILE A 64 -9.03 -3.48 -15.52
N PRO A 65 -9.82 -4.52 -15.75
CA PRO A 65 -10.03 -5.59 -14.79
C PRO A 65 -8.71 -6.25 -14.37
N ALA A 66 -8.49 -6.42 -13.08
CA ALA A 66 -7.26 -7.00 -12.56
C ALA A 66 -7.18 -8.51 -12.84
N LYS A 67 -5.98 -8.98 -13.16
CA LYS A 67 -5.65 -10.43 -13.20
C LYS A 67 -4.99 -10.90 -11.91
N ASN A 68 -4.28 -10.01 -11.26
CA ASN A 68 -3.57 -10.23 -10.00
C ASN A 68 -3.63 -8.96 -9.15
N THR A 69 -3.69 -9.10 -7.83
CA THR A 69 -3.62 -7.97 -6.88
C THR A 69 -2.40 -7.08 -7.14
N THR A 70 -1.26 -7.69 -7.38
CA THR A 70 0.01 -7.03 -7.71
C THR A 70 0.48 -7.61 -9.04
N PRO A 71 0.41 -6.88 -10.16
CA PRO A 71 0.84 -7.34 -11.46
C PRO A 71 2.35 -7.67 -11.53
N GLU A 72 2.79 -8.31 -12.62
CA GLU A 72 4.21 -8.48 -12.90
C GLU A 72 4.90 -7.13 -13.14
N SER A 73 6.19 -7.05 -12.87
CA SER A 73 6.97 -5.80 -12.90
C SER A 73 6.86 -5.01 -14.21
N TYR A 74 6.83 -5.70 -15.36
CA TYR A 74 6.63 -5.04 -16.66
C TYR A 74 5.29 -4.29 -16.70
N VAL A 75 4.20 -4.95 -16.27
CA VAL A 75 2.85 -4.37 -16.29
C VAL A 75 2.73 -3.21 -15.29
N ILE A 76 3.39 -3.30 -14.12
CA ILE A 76 3.42 -2.18 -13.16
C ILE A 76 4.08 -0.95 -13.81
N GLN A 77 5.24 -1.12 -14.46
CA GLN A 77 5.95 -0.02 -15.11
C GLN A 77 5.18 0.55 -16.32
N GLU A 78 4.51 -0.31 -17.08
CA GLU A 78 3.61 0.08 -18.17
C GLU A 78 2.45 0.94 -17.63
N TYR A 79 1.78 0.50 -16.56
CA TYR A 79 0.69 1.25 -15.94
C TYR A 79 1.18 2.59 -15.36
N PHE A 80 2.33 2.62 -14.71
CA PHE A 80 2.92 3.87 -14.22
C PHE A 80 3.24 4.83 -15.36
N HIS A 81 3.75 4.32 -16.47
CA HIS A 81 3.99 5.13 -17.67
C HIS A 81 2.68 5.71 -18.22
N GLU A 82 1.66 4.87 -18.43
CA GLU A 82 0.34 5.33 -18.89
C GLU A 82 -0.29 6.34 -17.90
N MET A 83 -0.16 6.14 -16.58
CA MET A 83 -0.64 7.08 -15.57
C MET A 83 0.05 8.43 -15.66
N ALA A 84 1.38 8.44 -15.82
CA ALA A 84 2.15 9.67 -15.99
C ALA A 84 1.74 10.42 -17.27
N GLU A 85 1.58 9.72 -18.39
CA GLU A 85 1.09 10.29 -19.65
C GLU A 85 -0.36 10.80 -19.56
N ALA A 86 -1.19 10.13 -18.75
CA ALA A 86 -2.56 10.58 -18.45
C ALA A 86 -2.60 11.78 -17.49
N GLY A 87 -1.45 12.23 -16.97
CA GLY A 87 -1.35 13.35 -16.03
C GLY A 87 -1.83 13.02 -14.62
N CYS A 88 -1.68 11.76 -14.19
CA CYS A 88 -1.88 11.42 -12.78
C CYS A 88 -0.76 12.03 -11.92
N ASP A 89 -1.12 12.52 -10.73
CA ASP A 89 -0.16 13.05 -9.74
C ASP A 89 0.39 11.93 -8.87
N CYS A 90 -0.43 10.92 -8.58
CA CYS A 90 -0.08 9.82 -7.70
C CYS A 90 -0.74 8.51 -8.12
N VAL A 91 -0.22 7.41 -7.58
CA VAL A 91 -0.78 6.07 -7.72
C VAL A 91 -0.88 5.41 -6.36
N VAL A 92 -2.01 4.78 -6.07
CA VAL A 92 -2.24 3.94 -4.90
C VAL A 92 -2.29 2.49 -5.36
N MET A 93 -1.47 1.63 -4.75
CA MET A 93 -1.28 0.27 -5.20
C MET A 93 -1.41 -0.74 -4.07
N GLU A 94 -2.20 -1.80 -4.26
CA GLU A 94 -2.19 -2.97 -3.38
C GLU A 94 -0.92 -3.78 -3.60
N VAL A 95 -0.20 -4.07 -2.52
CA VAL A 95 1.06 -4.82 -2.53
C VAL A 95 0.90 -6.13 -1.77
N SER A 96 0.80 -7.24 -2.49
CA SER A 96 0.69 -8.58 -1.92
C SER A 96 2.05 -9.10 -1.44
N SER A 97 2.04 -10.00 -0.47
CA SER A 97 3.26 -10.68 0.01
C SER A 97 3.98 -11.42 -1.11
N GLN A 98 3.23 -12.08 -2.00
CA GLN A 98 3.80 -12.74 -3.19
C GLN A 98 4.39 -11.73 -4.18
N GLY A 99 3.77 -10.55 -4.35
CA GLY A 99 4.29 -9.47 -5.18
C GLY A 99 5.68 -9.03 -4.73
N LEU A 100 5.85 -8.86 -3.42
CA LEU A 100 7.13 -8.53 -2.78
C LEU A 100 8.14 -9.69 -2.89
N MET A 101 7.73 -10.91 -2.50
CA MET A 101 8.55 -12.12 -2.56
C MET A 101 9.08 -12.39 -3.98
N LEU A 102 8.25 -12.18 -4.98
CA LEU A 102 8.57 -12.43 -6.38
C LEU A 102 9.19 -11.21 -7.10
N HIS A 103 9.60 -10.19 -6.36
CA HIS A 103 10.25 -8.98 -6.88
C HIS A 103 9.42 -8.21 -7.93
N ARG A 104 8.08 -8.31 -7.88
CA ARG A 104 7.22 -7.62 -8.85
C ARG A 104 7.26 -6.11 -8.69
N THR A 105 7.50 -5.62 -7.48
CA THR A 105 7.56 -4.19 -7.13
C THR A 105 8.97 -3.61 -7.16
N GLN A 106 9.99 -4.38 -7.54
CA GLN A 106 11.35 -3.86 -7.68
C GLN A 106 11.48 -2.91 -8.88
N GLY A 107 12.59 -2.14 -8.90
CA GLY A 107 12.85 -1.15 -9.96
C GLY A 107 12.40 0.28 -9.62
N PHE A 108 11.77 0.48 -8.45
CA PHE A 108 11.43 1.79 -7.87
C PHE A 108 11.31 1.70 -6.35
N VAL A 109 11.18 2.85 -5.70
CA VAL A 109 10.96 2.98 -4.25
C VAL A 109 9.65 3.71 -4.05
N PHE A 110 8.74 3.17 -3.26
CA PHE A 110 7.50 3.85 -2.90
C PHE A 110 7.79 5.13 -2.10
N ASP A 111 7.04 6.20 -2.33
CA ASP A 111 7.10 7.37 -1.44
C ASP A 111 6.50 7.02 -0.07
N PHE A 112 5.38 6.27 -0.06
CA PHE A 112 4.73 5.81 1.16
C PHE A 112 4.43 4.31 1.10
N GLY A 113 4.70 3.60 2.19
CA GLY A 113 4.36 2.21 2.38
C GLY A 113 3.44 2.04 3.59
N ILE A 114 2.19 1.65 3.37
CA ILE A 114 1.20 1.46 4.45
C ILE A 114 1.11 -0.02 4.79
N PHE A 115 1.30 -0.36 6.07
CA PHE A 115 1.11 -1.71 6.60
C PHE A 115 -0.11 -1.72 7.53
N THR A 116 -1.20 -2.35 7.10
CA THR A 116 -2.48 -2.26 7.82
C THR A 116 -2.58 -3.24 8.99
N ASN A 117 -2.30 -4.51 8.76
CA ASN A 117 -2.39 -5.59 9.76
C ASN A 117 -1.74 -6.87 9.23
N ILE A 118 -1.47 -7.84 10.16
CA ILE A 118 -1.07 -9.17 9.77
C ILE A 118 -1.76 -10.23 10.63
N GLU A 119 -2.27 -11.27 9.97
CA GLU A 119 -2.85 -12.47 10.58
C GLU A 119 -2.38 -13.69 9.77
N PRO A 120 -2.36 -14.90 10.35
CA PRO A 120 -2.04 -16.11 9.61
C PRO A 120 -2.94 -16.29 8.38
N ASP A 121 -2.34 -16.25 7.19
CA ASP A 121 -3.02 -16.42 5.91
C ASP A 121 -1.98 -16.80 4.85
N HIS A 122 -2.42 -17.31 3.70
CA HIS A 122 -1.53 -17.65 2.58
C HIS A 122 -0.36 -18.59 2.95
N ILE A 123 -0.61 -19.57 3.81
CA ILE A 123 0.38 -20.58 4.22
C ILE A 123 0.03 -21.90 3.54
N GLY A 124 0.89 -22.40 2.66
CA GLY A 124 0.63 -23.63 1.93
C GLY A 124 1.72 -23.98 0.90
N PRO A 125 1.58 -25.12 0.19
CA PRO A 125 2.63 -25.64 -0.68
C PRO A 125 3.08 -24.72 -1.82
N ASN A 126 2.19 -23.85 -2.29
CA ASN A 126 2.45 -22.88 -3.37
C ASN A 126 2.41 -21.43 -2.91
N GLU A 127 2.43 -21.22 -1.61
CA GLU A 127 2.36 -19.92 -0.96
C GLU A 127 3.56 -19.70 -0.03
N HIS A 128 3.36 -19.15 1.17
CA HIS A 128 4.43 -19.01 2.16
C HIS A 128 4.58 -20.33 2.96
N LYS A 129 5.81 -20.67 3.33
CA LYS A 129 6.11 -21.90 4.07
C LYS A 129 5.55 -21.90 5.48
N ASP A 130 5.48 -20.71 6.11
CA ASP A 130 5.01 -20.47 7.47
C ASP A 130 4.62 -19.00 7.66
N PHE A 131 4.12 -18.66 8.85
CA PHE A 131 3.71 -17.30 9.19
C PHE A 131 4.89 -16.32 9.23
N ASP A 132 6.05 -16.74 9.72
CA ASP A 132 7.24 -15.87 9.77
C ASP A 132 7.72 -15.52 8.36
N ASP A 133 7.67 -16.44 7.40
CA ASP A 133 7.97 -16.17 6.00
C ASP A 133 6.94 -15.20 5.38
N TYR A 134 5.65 -15.37 5.67
CA TYR A 134 4.58 -14.48 5.22
C TYR A 134 4.76 -13.06 5.76
N LEU A 135 5.00 -12.92 7.08
CA LEU A 135 5.28 -11.64 7.74
C LEU A 135 6.52 -10.99 7.13
N ARG A 136 7.63 -11.73 7.06
CA ARG A 136 8.89 -11.26 6.48
C ARG A 136 8.68 -10.73 5.05
N CYS A 137 7.92 -11.45 4.23
CA CYS A 137 7.66 -11.03 2.85
C CYS A 137 6.85 -9.72 2.78
N LYS A 138 5.84 -9.52 3.64
CA LYS A 138 5.10 -8.25 3.69
C LYS A 138 5.95 -7.09 4.21
N SER A 139 6.80 -7.34 5.21
CA SER A 139 7.69 -6.32 5.78
C SER A 139 8.74 -5.81 4.78
N LEU A 140 8.95 -6.50 3.65
CA LEU A 140 9.79 -5.99 2.56
C LEU A 140 9.30 -4.64 2.01
N LEU A 141 8.02 -4.30 2.14
CA LEU A 141 7.52 -2.99 1.76
C LEU A 141 8.23 -1.87 2.54
N LEU A 142 8.48 -2.06 3.85
CA LEU A 142 9.17 -1.09 4.71
C LEU A 142 10.68 -0.97 4.40
N LYS A 143 11.21 -1.86 3.56
CA LYS A 143 12.58 -1.77 2.99
C LYS A 143 12.58 -1.17 1.58
N GLN A 144 11.40 -0.89 1.04
CA GLN A 144 11.20 -0.40 -0.33
C GLN A 144 10.32 0.86 -0.36
N CYS A 145 10.20 1.59 0.76
CA CYS A 145 9.52 2.88 0.80
C CYS A 145 10.37 3.93 1.52
N LYS A 146 10.06 5.22 1.27
CA LYS A 146 10.70 6.35 1.97
C LYS A 146 10.11 6.56 3.36
N VAL A 147 8.76 6.52 3.44
CA VAL A 147 8.00 6.63 4.69
C VAL A 147 7.13 5.40 4.84
N GLY A 148 7.27 4.69 5.96
CA GLY A 148 6.44 3.56 6.35
C GLY A 148 5.38 4.01 7.36
N ILE A 149 4.10 3.76 7.06
CA ILE A 149 2.96 4.06 7.93
C ILE A 149 2.42 2.74 8.47
N VAL A 150 2.55 2.50 9.77
CA VAL A 150 2.32 1.19 10.38
C VAL A 150 1.29 1.26 11.51
N ASN A 151 0.39 0.28 11.55
CA ASN A 151 -0.56 0.13 12.65
C ASN A 151 0.18 -0.27 13.94
N ARG A 152 0.20 0.63 14.94
CA ARG A 152 0.87 0.41 16.24
C ARG A 152 0.14 -0.62 17.12
N ASP A 153 -1.14 -0.85 16.84
CA ASP A 153 -1.97 -1.77 17.63
C ASP A 153 -1.85 -3.23 17.16
N ASP A 154 -1.12 -3.52 16.10
CA ASP A 154 -0.89 -4.89 15.64
C ASP A 154 0.00 -5.63 16.63
N GLU A 155 -0.42 -6.82 17.07
CA GLU A 155 0.33 -7.64 18.04
C GLU A 155 1.74 -8.05 17.55
N HIS A 156 1.96 -8.02 16.23
CA HIS A 156 3.23 -8.32 15.60
C HIS A 156 4.04 -7.08 15.23
N PHE A 157 3.65 -5.89 15.72
CA PHE A 157 4.26 -4.61 15.34
C PHE A 157 5.79 -4.64 15.33
N GLU A 158 6.43 -5.13 16.41
CA GLU A 158 7.88 -5.17 16.53
C GLU A 158 8.55 -6.05 15.45
N LYS A 159 7.89 -7.16 15.08
CA LYS A 159 8.36 -8.02 13.97
C LYS A 159 8.13 -7.38 12.60
N ILE A 160 7.01 -6.64 12.43
CA ILE A 160 6.69 -5.95 11.18
C ILE A 160 7.77 -4.93 10.84
N ILE A 161 8.21 -4.15 11.83
CA ILE A 161 9.19 -3.08 11.63
C ILE A 161 10.65 -3.57 11.67
N GLU A 162 10.89 -4.84 11.98
CA GLU A 162 12.25 -5.38 12.09
C GLU A 162 13.06 -5.19 10.81
N GLY A 163 14.18 -4.47 10.93
CA GLY A 163 15.09 -4.20 9.83
C GLY A 163 14.51 -3.32 8.72
N HIS A 164 13.51 -2.47 9.02
CA HIS A 164 13.06 -1.42 8.11
C HIS A 164 14.19 -0.45 7.76
N THR A 165 14.06 0.25 6.65
CA THR A 165 15.04 1.25 6.18
C THR A 165 14.41 2.62 5.89
N CYS A 166 13.08 2.73 6.07
CA CYS A 166 12.30 3.96 5.87
C CYS A 166 12.19 4.77 7.17
N SER A 167 11.76 6.02 7.06
CA SER A 167 11.20 6.74 8.20
C SER A 167 9.89 6.07 8.60
N LEU A 168 9.66 5.85 9.90
CA LEU A 168 8.41 5.27 10.39
C LEU A 168 7.49 6.34 10.95
N GLU A 169 6.23 6.24 10.61
CA GLU A 169 5.10 6.91 11.24
C GLU A 169 4.09 5.84 11.66
N THR A 170 3.50 6.00 12.82
CA THR A 170 2.59 5.00 13.40
C THR A 170 1.20 5.59 13.62
N TYR A 171 0.19 4.77 13.45
CA TYR A 171 -1.20 5.11 13.78
C TYR A 171 -1.85 4.00 14.62
N GLY A 172 -2.88 4.36 15.38
CA GLY A 172 -3.62 3.38 16.17
C GLY A 172 -4.41 4.01 17.32
N PHE A 173 -4.87 3.18 18.23
CA PHE A 173 -5.46 3.60 19.50
C PHE A 173 -4.42 3.65 20.63
N SER A 174 -3.28 2.99 20.43
CA SER A 174 -2.18 2.99 21.39
C SER A 174 -1.73 4.42 21.72
N PRO A 175 -1.47 4.73 23.00
CA PRO A 175 -0.89 6.02 23.39
C PRO A 175 0.52 6.26 22.83
N GLU A 176 1.16 5.22 22.31
CA GLU A 176 2.48 5.28 21.68
C GLU A 176 2.43 5.54 20.17
N ALA A 177 1.23 5.62 19.57
CA ALA A 177 1.09 5.93 18.15
C ALA A 177 1.30 7.43 17.89
N ASP A 178 2.03 7.77 16.81
CA ASP A 178 2.27 9.15 16.39
C ASP A 178 0.97 9.86 16.00
N LEU A 179 0.04 9.12 15.35
CA LEU A 179 -1.32 9.56 15.08
C LEU A 179 -2.29 8.64 15.81
N ARG A 180 -2.91 9.16 16.87
CA ARG A 180 -3.77 8.39 17.77
C ARG A 180 -5.24 8.73 17.59
N ALA A 181 -6.08 7.69 17.44
CA ALA A 181 -7.53 7.82 17.52
C ALA A 181 -8.00 7.67 18.96
N GLU A 182 -8.85 8.60 19.43
CA GLU A 182 -9.47 8.58 20.75
C GLU A 182 -10.99 8.66 20.62
N ASP A 183 -11.70 8.25 21.68
CA ASP A 183 -13.17 8.36 21.76
C ASP A 183 -13.94 7.77 20.57
N ALA A 184 -13.43 6.69 19.97
CA ALA A 184 -14.06 6.05 18.82
C ALA A 184 -15.44 5.52 19.20
N LYS A 185 -16.49 5.95 18.49
CA LYS A 185 -17.88 5.59 18.70
C LYS A 185 -18.57 5.27 17.39
N LEU A 186 -19.36 4.20 17.38
CA LEU A 186 -20.25 3.95 16.27
C LEU A 186 -21.33 5.06 16.24
N VAL A 187 -21.49 5.66 15.08
CA VAL A 187 -22.55 6.64 14.80
C VAL A 187 -23.40 6.14 13.66
N GLY A 188 -24.71 6.26 13.79
CA GLY A 188 -25.64 5.79 12.77
C GLY A 188 -26.90 6.64 12.70
N GLY A 189 -27.56 6.61 11.54
CA GLY A 189 -28.82 7.26 11.29
C GLY A 189 -29.58 6.54 10.18
N LYS A 190 -30.71 7.11 9.73
CA LYS A 190 -31.46 6.53 8.60
C LYS A 190 -30.56 6.49 7.34
N GLY A 191 -30.06 5.28 7.00
CA GLY A 191 -29.34 5.03 5.76
C GLY A 191 -27.82 5.16 5.83
N TYR A 192 -27.22 5.39 6.99
CA TYR A 192 -25.76 5.37 7.14
C TYR A 192 -25.31 4.76 8.48
N LEU A 193 -24.14 4.15 8.45
CA LEU A 193 -23.36 3.71 9.61
C LEU A 193 -21.96 4.26 9.45
N GLY A 194 -21.41 4.87 10.51
CA GLY A 194 -20.07 5.44 10.50
C GLY A 194 -19.39 5.31 11.85
N ILE A 195 -18.19 5.84 11.93
CA ILE A 195 -17.40 5.94 13.16
C ILE A 195 -17.04 7.40 13.37
N SER A 196 -17.26 7.91 14.57
CA SER A 196 -16.75 9.20 15.04
C SER A 196 -15.58 8.96 15.97
N TYR A 197 -14.52 9.73 15.83
CA TYR A 197 -13.32 9.68 16.67
C TYR A 197 -12.62 11.05 16.67
N HIS A 198 -11.76 11.28 17.66
CA HIS A 198 -10.82 12.39 17.67
C HIS A 198 -9.43 11.88 17.26
N LEU A 199 -8.70 12.65 16.47
CA LEU A 199 -7.31 12.37 16.13
C LEU A 199 -6.41 13.30 16.94
N LYS A 200 -5.34 12.73 17.52
CA LYS A 200 -4.28 13.44 18.22
C LYS A 200 -2.90 13.03 17.72
N GLY A 201 -1.94 13.92 17.79
CA GLY A 201 -0.54 13.69 17.49
C GLY A 201 -0.02 14.56 16.36
N LEU A 202 0.40 13.98 15.24
CA LEU A 202 0.96 14.74 14.10
C LEU A 202 -0.01 15.82 13.57
N LEU A 203 -1.30 15.58 13.71
CA LEU A 203 -2.38 16.51 13.38
C LEU A 203 -3.45 16.37 14.47
N ASP A 204 -3.93 17.48 15.00
CA ASP A 204 -5.05 17.53 15.96
C ASP A 204 -6.33 17.96 15.22
N PHE A 205 -7.35 17.06 15.19
CA PHE A 205 -8.66 17.31 14.57
C PHE A 205 -9.79 16.90 15.49
#